data_5972a41969e3317058928fc2dd857174
#
_entry.id   5972a41969e3317058928fc2dd857174
#
_cell.length_a   1.000
_cell.length_b   1.000
_cell.length_c   1.000
_cell.angle_alpha   90.00
_cell.angle_beta   90.00
_cell.angle_gamma   90.00
#
_symmetry.space_group_name_H-M   'P 1'
#
loop_
_entity.id
_entity.type
_entity.pdbx_description
1 polymer ?
#
loop_
_entity_poly.entity_id
_entity_poly.type
_entity_poly.pdbx_seq_one_letter_code
_entity_poly.pdbx_strand_id
1 'polypeptide(L)'
;VQGARYQTMFFLFFTFHPLNMTRLAAKQLIKSYNKRNVVNGVSLHVDTGEVVGLLGPNGAGKTTSFYMMVGLIKADEGEITLDSQVITHHPMHLRAQLGIGYLPQEPSVFRKLSVSDNLRAVLQIRSDLTQGQAELVIEELLQEFHILHLRDQTALGLSGGERRRVEIARALATNPQFILLDEPFAGVDPISVDDIKKIIEHLKYRGIGVLITEHNVRETLGICDRAYILNDGRVIAEGGAEAIVANEEVRKVYLGNNFSL
;
A
#
# COMPACT_ATOMS: atom_id res chain seq x y z
N VAL A 1 29.41 19.17 -10.31
CA VAL A 1 29.71 18.07 -11.28
C VAL A 1 29.34 16.69 -10.69
N GLN A 2 29.32 16.53 -9.34
CA GLN A 2 28.89 15.26 -8.69
C GLN A 2 27.37 15.06 -8.68
N GLY A 3 26.56 16.12 -8.56
CA GLY A 3 25.09 16.01 -8.50
C GLY A 3 24.42 15.52 -9.80
N ALA A 4 25.00 15.76 -10.97
CA ALA A 4 24.43 15.35 -12.25
C ALA A 4 24.66 13.83 -12.55
N ARG A 5 25.67 13.21 -11.95
CA ARG A 5 25.91 11.76 -12.12
C ARG A 5 24.92 10.89 -11.32
N TYR A 6 24.41 11.39 -10.20
CA TYR A 6 23.45 10.67 -9.37
C TYR A 6 22.04 10.68 -9.97
N GLN A 7 21.63 11.79 -10.61
CA GLN A 7 20.32 11.84 -11.29
C GLN A 7 20.23 10.90 -12.50
N THR A 8 21.32 10.64 -13.20
CA THR A 8 21.32 9.74 -14.37
C THR A 8 21.38 8.26 -13.98
N MET A 9 21.91 7.91 -12.80
CA MET A 9 21.98 6.53 -12.29
C MET A 9 20.65 6.06 -11.68
N PHE A 10 19.84 6.98 -11.16
CA PHE A 10 18.53 6.70 -10.58
C PHE A 10 17.55 6.03 -11.57
N PHE A 11 17.76 6.20 -12.88
CA PHE A 11 16.92 5.65 -13.95
C PHE A 11 17.28 4.23 -14.38
N LEU A 12 18.36 3.62 -13.88
CA LEU A 12 18.89 2.38 -14.43
C LEU A 12 18.34 1.10 -13.81
N PHE A 13 17.82 1.13 -12.58
CA PHE A 13 17.40 -0.07 -11.86
C PHE A 13 15.93 -0.11 -11.47
N PHE A 14 15.29 1.04 -11.45
CA PHE A 14 13.85 1.12 -11.34
C PHE A 14 13.30 1.43 -12.73
N THR A 15 12.78 0.44 -13.41
CA THR A 15 12.01 0.69 -14.63
C THR A 15 10.84 1.59 -14.22
N PHE A 16 10.88 2.87 -14.65
CA PHE A 16 9.65 3.61 -14.83
C PHE A 16 8.77 2.69 -15.67
N HIS A 17 7.71 2.17 -15.08
CA HIS A 17 6.78 1.37 -15.86
C HIS A 17 6.33 2.26 -17.02
N PRO A 18 6.42 1.80 -18.28
CA PRO A 18 5.96 2.59 -19.39
C PRO A 18 4.51 3.00 -19.10
N LEU A 19 4.08 4.13 -19.63
CA LEU A 19 2.78 4.80 -19.46
C LEU A 19 1.52 3.94 -19.68
N ASN A 20 1.62 2.63 -19.70
CA ASN A 20 0.48 1.74 -19.70
C ASN A 20 -0.06 1.66 -18.26
N MET A 21 -1.20 2.31 -18.05
CA MET A 21 -1.93 2.21 -16.81
C MET A 21 -2.27 0.75 -16.55
N THR A 22 -1.68 0.16 -15.51
CA THR A 22 -1.99 -1.19 -15.03
C THR A 22 -3.06 -1.08 -13.96
N ARG A 23 -3.99 -2.02 -13.92
CA ARG A 23 -5.11 -2.02 -12.99
C ARG A 23 -5.14 -3.26 -12.13
N LEU A 24 -5.17 -3.07 -10.81
CA LEU A 24 -5.51 -4.09 -9.83
C LEU A 24 -7.00 -3.94 -9.47
N ALA A 25 -7.81 -4.94 -9.76
CA ALA A 25 -9.25 -4.86 -9.57
C ALA A 25 -9.82 -6.07 -8.81
N ALA A 26 -10.88 -5.81 -8.05
CA ALA A 26 -11.76 -6.79 -7.47
C ALA A 26 -13.17 -6.61 -8.04
N LYS A 27 -13.84 -7.71 -8.38
CA LYS A 27 -15.20 -7.71 -8.91
C LYS A 27 -16.07 -8.65 -8.11
N GLN A 28 -17.15 -8.10 -7.54
CA GLN A 28 -18.22 -8.84 -6.84
C GLN A 28 -17.67 -9.82 -5.78
N LEU A 29 -16.69 -9.37 -4.98
CA LEU A 29 -16.12 -10.21 -3.93
C LEU A 29 -17.15 -10.54 -2.86
N ILE A 30 -17.24 -11.83 -2.50
CA ILE A 30 -18.04 -12.32 -1.39
C ILE A 30 -17.14 -13.07 -0.41
N LYS A 31 -17.39 -12.84 0.89
CA LYS A 31 -16.77 -13.59 1.98
C LYS A 31 -17.74 -13.78 3.12
N SER A 32 -17.92 -15.04 3.51
CA SER A 32 -18.81 -15.43 4.59
C SER A 32 -18.03 -16.07 5.73
N TYR A 33 -18.42 -15.76 6.96
CA TYR A 33 -18.02 -16.47 8.17
C TYR A 33 -19.28 -16.87 8.96
N ASN A 34 -19.36 -18.12 9.37
CA ASN A 34 -20.50 -18.62 10.15
C ASN A 34 -21.88 -18.27 9.53
N LYS A 35 -22.01 -18.43 8.22
CA LYS A 35 -23.23 -18.12 7.43
C LYS A 35 -23.59 -16.62 7.38
N ARG A 36 -22.73 -15.72 7.84
CA ARG A 36 -22.89 -14.27 7.70
C ARG A 36 -21.93 -13.75 6.63
N ASN A 37 -22.45 -13.05 5.63
CA ASN A 37 -21.63 -12.36 4.64
C ASN A 37 -21.00 -11.13 5.29
N VAL A 38 -19.68 -11.16 5.47
CA VAL A 38 -18.87 -10.02 5.94
C VAL A 38 -18.50 -9.12 4.78
N VAL A 39 -18.33 -9.70 3.59
CA VAL A 39 -18.18 -9.00 2.31
C VAL A 39 -19.24 -9.53 1.37
N ASN A 40 -19.99 -8.65 0.70
CA ASN A 40 -21.19 -8.98 -0.03
C ASN A 40 -21.27 -8.23 -1.37
N GLY A 41 -20.52 -8.70 -2.36
CA GLY A 41 -20.49 -8.13 -3.71
C GLY A 41 -19.61 -6.89 -3.83
N VAL A 42 -18.51 -6.79 -3.06
CA VAL A 42 -17.58 -5.64 -3.13
C VAL A 42 -16.84 -5.66 -4.46
N SER A 43 -16.91 -4.53 -5.16
CA SER A 43 -16.13 -4.24 -6.35
C SER A 43 -15.34 -2.97 -6.13
N LEU A 44 -14.03 -3.02 -6.41
CA LEU A 44 -13.12 -1.87 -6.31
C LEU A 44 -11.93 -2.07 -7.25
N HIS A 45 -11.23 -1.00 -7.57
CA HIS A 45 -9.98 -1.08 -8.32
C HIS A 45 -9.01 0.02 -7.88
N VAL A 46 -7.76 -0.14 -8.22
CA VAL A 46 -6.71 0.88 -8.13
C VAL A 46 -5.86 0.82 -9.38
N ASP A 47 -5.53 1.97 -9.93
CA ASP A 47 -4.66 2.12 -11.09
C ASP A 47 -3.24 2.52 -10.66
N THR A 48 -2.24 2.20 -11.47
CA THR A 48 -0.87 2.68 -11.22
C THR A 48 -0.83 4.21 -11.21
N GLY A 49 -0.10 4.79 -10.24
CA GLY A 49 -0.04 6.24 -10.04
C GLY A 49 -1.27 6.85 -9.37
N GLU A 50 -2.14 6.02 -8.78
CA GLU A 50 -3.33 6.44 -8.05
C GLU A 50 -3.25 6.05 -6.57
N VAL A 51 -3.79 6.89 -5.69
CA VAL A 51 -4.00 6.58 -4.26
C VAL A 51 -5.49 6.39 -4.01
N VAL A 52 -5.88 5.21 -3.58
CA VAL A 52 -7.27 4.83 -3.31
C VAL A 52 -7.46 4.49 -1.84
N GLY A 53 -8.45 5.12 -1.20
CA GLY A 53 -8.86 4.82 0.17
C GLY A 53 -9.96 3.76 0.22
N LEU A 54 -9.86 2.81 1.14
CA LEU A 54 -10.92 1.86 1.49
C LEU A 54 -11.39 2.15 2.92
N LEU A 55 -12.46 2.89 3.05
CA LEU A 55 -12.95 3.50 4.28
C LEU A 55 -14.29 2.93 4.71
N GLY A 56 -14.72 3.24 5.93
CA GLY A 56 -16.00 2.81 6.48
C GLY A 56 -15.92 2.50 7.97
N PRO A 57 -17.05 2.29 8.65
CA PRO A 57 -17.10 1.99 10.08
C PRO A 57 -16.45 0.63 10.42
N ASN A 58 -16.28 0.37 11.72
CA ASN A 58 -15.81 -0.92 12.20
C ASN A 58 -16.80 -2.02 11.82
N GLY A 59 -16.28 -3.15 11.36
CA GLY A 59 -17.10 -4.27 10.90
C GLY A 59 -17.68 -4.12 9.49
N ALA A 60 -17.40 -3.03 8.77
CA ALA A 60 -17.89 -2.81 7.40
C ALA A 60 -17.36 -3.78 6.35
N GLY A 61 -16.35 -4.59 6.66
CA GLY A 61 -15.75 -5.55 5.72
C GLY A 61 -14.45 -5.05 5.07
N LYS A 62 -13.91 -3.87 5.46
CA LYS A 62 -12.69 -3.28 4.90
C LYS A 62 -11.50 -4.25 4.94
N THR A 63 -11.08 -4.64 6.14
CA THR A 63 -9.92 -5.52 6.35
C THR A 63 -10.07 -6.85 5.61
N THR A 64 -11.28 -7.44 5.60
CA THR A 64 -11.54 -8.68 4.87
C THR A 64 -11.42 -8.48 3.36
N SER A 65 -12.00 -7.41 2.80
CA SER A 65 -11.88 -7.07 1.37
C SER A 65 -10.41 -6.80 0.99
N PHE A 66 -9.73 -6.03 1.80
CA PHE A 66 -8.30 -5.73 1.63
C PHE A 66 -7.43 -7.00 1.68
N TYR A 67 -7.65 -7.88 2.66
CA TYR A 67 -6.89 -9.13 2.77
C TYR A 67 -7.18 -10.12 1.64
N MET A 68 -8.37 -10.07 1.04
CA MET A 68 -8.63 -10.79 -0.21
C MET A 68 -7.79 -10.21 -1.36
N MET A 69 -7.65 -8.87 -1.45
CA MET A 69 -6.79 -8.21 -2.45
C MET A 69 -5.29 -8.53 -2.23
N VAL A 70 -4.84 -8.63 -0.99
CA VAL A 70 -3.45 -9.03 -0.64
C VAL A 70 -3.20 -10.51 -0.95
N GLY A 71 -4.23 -11.37 -0.85
CA GLY A 71 -4.11 -12.83 -0.97
C GLY A 71 -3.86 -13.56 0.34
N LEU A 72 -4.17 -12.91 1.49
CA LEU A 72 -4.16 -13.50 2.83
C LEU A 72 -5.44 -14.28 3.13
N ILE A 73 -6.57 -13.83 2.58
CA ILE A 73 -7.88 -14.46 2.71
C ILE A 73 -8.37 -14.85 1.31
N LYS A 74 -8.92 -16.07 1.17
CA LYS A 74 -9.56 -16.49 -0.07
C LYS A 74 -10.97 -15.92 -0.15
N ALA A 75 -11.33 -15.33 -1.30
CA ALA A 75 -12.71 -15.02 -1.62
C ALA A 75 -13.52 -16.30 -1.77
N ASP A 76 -14.77 -16.27 -1.35
CA ASP A 76 -15.70 -17.39 -1.57
C ASP A 76 -16.30 -17.29 -2.98
N GLU A 77 -16.57 -16.03 -3.44
CA GLU A 77 -17.03 -15.72 -4.80
C GLU A 77 -16.39 -14.40 -5.27
N GLY A 78 -16.50 -14.13 -6.58
CA GLY A 78 -15.95 -12.95 -7.22
C GLY A 78 -14.57 -13.19 -7.81
N GLU A 79 -14.01 -12.15 -8.36
CA GLU A 79 -12.76 -12.21 -9.12
C GLU A 79 -11.80 -11.09 -8.72
N ILE A 80 -10.50 -11.40 -8.65
CA ILE A 80 -9.43 -10.42 -8.50
C ILE A 80 -8.53 -10.52 -9.73
N THR A 81 -8.27 -9.39 -10.38
CA THR A 81 -7.46 -9.33 -11.60
C THR A 81 -6.34 -8.31 -11.47
N LEU A 82 -5.22 -8.60 -12.12
CA LEU A 82 -4.16 -7.66 -12.43
C LEU A 82 -4.19 -7.48 -13.96
N ASP A 83 -4.67 -6.34 -14.43
CA ASP A 83 -5.09 -6.12 -15.82
C ASP A 83 -6.05 -7.22 -16.31
N SER A 84 -5.63 -7.99 -17.31
CA SER A 84 -6.39 -9.14 -17.85
C SER A 84 -6.11 -10.46 -17.12
N GLN A 85 -5.10 -10.50 -16.24
CA GLN A 85 -4.71 -11.72 -15.54
C GLN A 85 -5.56 -11.95 -14.29
N VAL A 86 -6.25 -13.08 -14.22
CA VAL A 86 -6.98 -13.50 -13.02
C VAL A 86 -6.00 -14.01 -11.97
N ILE A 87 -6.01 -13.37 -10.79
CA ILE A 87 -5.13 -13.70 -9.67
C ILE A 87 -5.90 -14.11 -8.40
N THR A 88 -7.20 -14.37 -8.50
CA THR A 88 -8.11 -14.66 -7.38
C THR A 88 -7.55 -15.73 -6.44
N HIS A 89 -7.00 -16.81 -7.02
CA HIS A 89 -6.48 -17.94 -6.25
C HIS A 89 -4.97 -17.89 -5.99
N HIS A 90 -4.29 -16.84 -6.43
CA HIS A 90 -2.86 -16.66 -6.17
C HIS A 90 -2.64 -16.29 -4.70
N PRO A 91 -1.82 -17.05 -3.95
CA PRO A 91 -1.42 -16.68 -2.60
C PRO A 91 -0.53 -15.43 -2.63
N MET A 92 -0.37 -14.78 -1.48
CA MET A 92 0.36 -13.51 -1.33
C MET A 92 1.75 -13.52 -1.98
N HIS A 93 2.53 -14.60 -1.85
CA HIS A 93 3.89 -14.65 -2.41
C HIS A 93 3.91 -14.63 -3.95
N LEU A 94 2.92 -15.24 -4.61
CA LEU A 94 2.79 -15.15 -6.07
C LEU A 94 2.33 -13.76 -6.50
N ARG A 95 1.44 -13.11 -5.73
CA ARG A 95 1.05 -11.71 -5.99
C ARG A 95 2.23 -10.76 -5.81
N ALA A 96 3.10 -11.01 -4.83
CA ALA A 96 4.34 -10.25 -4.66
C ALA A 96 5.26 -10.34 -5.88
N GLN A 97 5.38 -11.54 -6.49
CA GLN A 97 6.14 -11.73 -7.74
C GLN A 97 5.50 -11.02 -8.94
N LEU A 98 4.20 -10.79 -8.91
CA LEU A 98 3.47 -10.00 -9.91
C LEU A 98 3.53 -8.48 -9.64
N GLY A 99 4.27 -8.05 -8.63
CA GLY A 99 4.44 -6.63 -8.31
C GLY A 99 3.38 -6.04 -7.37
N ILE A 100 2.73 -6.86 -6.54
CA ILE A 100 1.79 -6.39 -5.51
C ILE A 100 2.47 -6.47 -4.14
N GLY A 101 2.92 -5.33 -3.63
CA GLY A 101 3.51 -5.18 -2.30
C GLY A 101 2.45 -5.05 -1.21
N TYR A 102 2.78 -5.52 -0.01
CA TYR A 102 1.92 -5.39 1.18
C TYR A 102 2.70 -4.86 2.37
N LEU A 103 2.15 -3.86 3.02
CA LEU A 103 2.68 -3.29 4.24
C LEU A 103 1.66 -3.40 5.37
N PRO A 104 1.86 -4.31 6.33
CA PRO A 104 0.93 -4.54 7.43
C PRO A 104 0.89 -3.36 8.41
N GLN A 105 -0.16 -3.31 9.22
CA GLN A 105 -0.33 -2.38 10.33
C GLN A 105 0.77 -2.59 11.39
N GLU A 106 1.04 -3.85 11.74
CA GLU A 106 2.07 -4.17 12.73
C GLU A 106 3.49 -4.12 12.14
N PRO A 107 4.49 -3.77 12.96
CA PRO A 107 5.88 -3.73 12.54
C PRO A 107 6.35 -5.05 11.94
N SER A 108 6.86 -5.00 10.72
CA SER A 108 7.24 -6.18 9.92
C SER A 108 8.75 -6.33 9.72
N VAL A 109 9.58 -5.42 10.26
CA VAL A 109 11.05 -5.50 10.13
C VAL A 109 11.62 -6.76 10.80
N PHE A 110 12.64 -7.32 10.19
CA PHE A 110 13.46 -8.36 10.81
C PHE A 110 14.34 -7.73 11.89
N ARG A 111 13.85 -7.73 13.13
CA ARG A 111 14.41 -6.97 14.26
C ARG A 111 15.89 -7.22 14.54
N LYS A 112 16.36 -8.47 14.30
CA LYS A 112 17.76 -8.89 14.55
C LYS A 112 18.71 -8.62 13.37
N LEU A 113 18.19 -8.24 12.23
CA LEU A 113 18.97 -7.89 11.05
C LEU A 113 19.30 -6.39 11.06
N SER A 114 20.39 -6.02 10.39
CA SER A 114 20.68 -4.63 10.07
C SER A 114 19.64 -4.03 9.12
N VAL A 115 19.61 -2.72 8.98
CA VAL A 115 18.75 -2.04 8.00
C VAL A 115 19.06 -2.52 6.59
N SER A 116 20.33 -2.57 6.19
CA SER A 116 20.75 -3.09 4.87
C SER A 116 20.36 -4.56 4.68
N ASP A 117 20.51 -5.41 5.71
CA ASP A 117 20.15 -6.82 5.63
C ASP A 117 18.63 -7.04 5.52
N ASN A 118 17.83 -6.14 6.10
CA ASN A 118 16.37 -6.15 5.89
C ASN A 118 15.99 -5.99 4.41
N LEU A 119 16.67 -5.10 3.69
CA LEU A 119 16.44 -4.90 2.25
C LEU A 119 17.04 -6.06 1.45
N ARG A 120 18.27 -6.48 1.79
CA ARG A 120 18.97 -7.59 1.12
C ARG A 120 18.16 -8.89 1.17
N ALA A 121 17.51 -9.17 2.31
CA ALA A 121 16.69 -10.38 2.47
C ALA A 121 15.53 -10.46 1.45
N VAL A 122 14.91 -9.35 1.10
CA VAL A 122 13.82 -9.34 0.10
C VAL A 122 14.35 -9.26 -1.33
N LEU A 123 15.51 -8.65 -1.56
CA LEU A 123 16.15 -8.61 -2.87
C LEU A 123 16.59 -9.99 -3.37
N GLN A 124 16.77 -10.97 -2.49
CA GLN A 124 17.05 -12.37 -2.89
C GLN A 124 15.97 -12.99 -3.79
N ILE A 125 14.74 -12.44 -3.77
CA ILE A 125 13.63 -12.88 -4.64
C ILE A 125 13.81 -12.35 -6.08
N ARG A 126 14.60 -11.30 -6.26
CA ARG A 126 14.86 -10.63 -7.55
C ARG A 126 15.96 -11.37 -8.32
N SER A 127 15.55 -12.35 -9.15
CA SER A 127 16.48 -13.12 -9.99
C SER A 127 17.07 -12.32 -11.16
N ASP A 128 16.54 -11.14 -11.44
CA ASP A 128 16.98 -10.21 -12.48
C ASP A 128 18.18 -9.34 -12.04
N LEU A 129 18.56 -9.36 -10.76
CA LEU A 129 19.65 -8.55 -10.22
C LEU A 129 20.86 -9.42 -9.88
N THR A 130 22.04 -8.94 -10.27
CA THR A 130 23.31 -9.43 -9.72
C THR A 130 23.49 -8.91 -8.28
N GLN A 131 24.39 -9.54 -7.51
CA GLN A 131 24.69 -9.10 -6.15
C GLN A 131 25.16 -7.63 -6.10
N GLY A 132 25.98 -7.20 -7.05
CA GLY A 132 26.44 -5.81 -7.12
C GLY A 132 25.29 -4.82 -7.40
N GLN A 133 24.34 -5.19 -8.27
CA GLN A 133 23.16 -4.39 -8.55
C GLN A 133 22.22 -4.32 -7.34
N ALA A 134 22.07 -5.43 -6.60
CA ALA A 134 21.27 -5.45 -5.37
C ALA A 134 21.83 -4.48 -4.31
N GLU A 135 23.17 -4.40 -4.15
CA GLU A 135 23.79 -3.45 -3.22
C GLU A 135 23.56 -1.98 -3.66
N LEU A 136 23.58 -1.69 -4.96
CA LEU A 136 23.23 -0.36 -5.46
C LEU A 136 21.79 0.01 -5.17
N VAL A 137 20.84 -0.92 -5.39
CA VAL A 137 19.42 -0.72 -5.05
C VAL A 137 19.23 -0.45 -3.54
N ILE A 138 19.96 -1.18 -2.67
CA ILE A 138 19.93 -0.93 -1.23
C ILE A 138 20.38 0.50 -0.93
N GLU A 139 21.52 0.92 -1.47
CA GLU A 139 22.07 2.23 -1.21
C GLU A 139 21.15 3.35 -1.70
N GLU A 140 20.60 3.21 -2.92
CA GLU A 140 19.61 4.14 -3.48
C GLU A 140 18.37 4.28 -2.59
N LEU A 141 17.77 3.18 -2.16
CA LEU A 141 16.60 3.20 -1.28
C LEU A 141 16.91 3.80 0.09
N LEU A 142 18.06 3.49 0.67
CA LEU A 142 18.46 4.07 1.96
C LEU A 142 18.69 5.58 1.87
N GLN A 143 19.22 6.08 0.74
CA GLN A 143 19.35 7.51 0.46
C GLN A 143 17.99 8.17 0.24
N GLU A 144 17.14 7.59 -0.60
CA GLU A 144 15.79 8.07 -0.93
C GLU A 144 14.93 8.28 0.32
N PHE A 145 14.99 7.34 1.27
CA PHE A 145 14.22 7.41 2.53
C PHE A 145 14.98 8.10 3.67
N HIS A 146 16.15 8.71 3.39
CA HIS A 146 16.97 9.41 4.39
C HIS A 146 17.37 8.56 5.59
N ILE A 147 17.62 7.26 5.38
CA ILE A 147 18.02 6.29 6.40
C ILE A 147 19.37 5.65 6.12
N LEU A 148 20.19 6.21 5.21
CA LEU A 148 21.50 5.69 4.88
C LEU A 148 22.44 5.64 6.09
N HIS A 149 22.34 6.62 6.99
CA HIS A 149 23.12 6.68 8.23
C HIS A 149 22.79 5.54 9.22
N LEU A 150 21.68 4.82 9.01
CA LEU A 150 21.24 3.68 9.82
C LEU A 150 21.61 2.34 9.16
N ARG A 151 22.31 2.33 8.02
CA ARG A 151 22.58 1.16 7.18
C ARG A 151 22.97 -0.10 7.96
N ASP A 152 23.92 0.05 8.88
CA ASP A 152 24.50 -1.07 9.63
C ASP A 152 23.89 -1.23 11.04
N GLN A 153 22.96 -0.36 11.39
CA GLN A 153 22.24 -0.43 12.67
C GLN A 153 21.23 -1.57 12.65
N THR A 154 21.12 -2.32 13.76
CA THR A 154 20.08 -3.34 13.94
C THR A 154 18.70 -2.68 14.00
N ALA A 155 17.71 -3.28 13.31
CA ALA A 155 16.36 -2.75 13.27
C ALA A 155 15.64 -2.74 14.64
N LEU A 156 16.16 -3.44 15.64
CA LEU A 156 15.66 -3.43 17.01
C LEU A 156 15.77 -2.04 17.67
N GLY A 157 16.82 -1.28 17.34
CA GLY A 157 17.08 0.04 17.92
C GLY A 157 16.41 1.22 17.19
N LEU A 158 15.63 0.98 16.15
CA LEU A 158 15.00 2.02 15.36
C LEU A 158 13.79 2.65 16.07
N SER A 159 13.65 3.96 15.97
CA SER A 159 12.42 4.68 16.31
C SER A 159 11.25 4.20 15.42
N GLY A 160 10.02 4.56 15.80
CA GLY A 160 8.82 4.22 15.02
C GLY A 160 8.88 4.73 13.57
N GLY A 161 9.26 6.00 13.39
CA GLY A 161 9.38 6.62 12.06
C GLY A 161 10.51 6.02 11.20
N GLU A 162 11.70 5.79 11.77
CA GLU A 162 12.81 5.14 11.08
C GLU A 162 12.43 3.72 10.64
N ARG A 163 11.80 2.96 11.54
CA ARG A 163 11.31 1.61 11.26
C ARG A 163 10.33 1.62 10.08
N ARG A 164 9.38 2.56 10.07
CA ARG A 164 8.39 2.67 8.99
C ARG A 164 9.05 2.97 7.65
N ARG A 165 10.06 3.84 7.63
CA ARG A 165 10.85 4.12 6.43
C ARG A 165 11.61 2.89 5.93
N VAL A 166 12.19 2.08 6.82
CA VAL A 166 12.84 0.81 6.47
C VAL A 166 11.83 -0.19 5.89
N GLU A 167 10.63 -0.30 6.46
CA GLU A 167 9.57 -1.19 5.97
C GLU A 167 9.12 -0.82 4.55
N ILE A 168 8.97 0.47 4.29
CA ILE A 168 8.58 0.97 2.96
C ILE A 168 9.72 0.78 1.96
N ALA A 169 10.96 1.14 2.32
CA ALA A 169 12.14 0.89 1.49
C ALA A 169 12.27 -0.60 1.13
N ARG A 170 12.03 -1.49 2.10
CA ARG A 170 12.01 -2.94 1.89
C ARG A 170 10.89 -3.38 0.93
N ALA A 171 9.70 -2.81 1.06
CA ALA A 171 8.60 -3.10 0.13
C ALA A 171 8.93 -2.63 -1.30
N LEU A 172 9.58 -1.48 -1.44
CA LEU A 172 10.02 -0.94 -2.74
C LEU A 172 11.17 -1.73 -3.36
N ALA A 173 11.99 -2.40 -2.57
CA ALA A 173 13.11 -3.21 -3.07
C ALA A 173 12.65 -4.30 -4.06
N THR A 174 11.41 -4.79 -3.92
CA THR A 174 10.82 -5.76 -4.86
C THR A 174 10.34 -5.13 -6.18
N ASN A 175 10.47 -3.82 -6.35
CA ASN A 175 9.99 -3.04 -7.50
C ASN A 175 8.48 -3.25 -7.79
N PRO A 176 7.60 -2.96 -6.84
CA PRO A 176 6.18 -3.22 -6.98
C PRO A 176 5.49 -2.21 -7.90
N GLN A 177 4.43 -2.66 -8.60
CA GLN A 177 3.50 -1.80 -9.34
C GLN A 177 2.38 -1.26 -8.42
N PHE A 178 2.06 -2.03 -7.37
CA PHE A 178 1.04 -1.69 -6.37
C PHE A 178 1.58 -1.91 -4.97
N ILE A 179 1.21 -1.03 -4.03
CA ILE A 179 1.45 -1.21 -2.61
C ILE A 179 0.12 -1.08 -1.86
N LEU A 180 -0.20 -2.13 -1.09
CA LEU A 180 -1.37 -2.19 -0.24
C LEU A 180 -0.95 -1.88 1.20
N LEU A 181 -1.47 -0.79 1.77
CA LEU A 181 -1.14 -0.27 3.10
C LEU A 181 -2.31 -0.52 4.07
N ASP A 182 -2.05 -1.29 5.10
CA ASP A 182 -3.04 -1.61 6.14
C ASP A 182 -2.87 -0.64 7.32
N GLU A 183 -3.84 0.27 7.48
CA GLU A 183 -3.91 1.27 8.53
C GLU A 183 -2.57 1.99 8.80
N PRO A 184 -1.98 2.67 7.78
CA PRO A 184 -0.63 3.25 7.90
C PRO A 184 -0.53 4.36 8.95
N PHE A 185 -1.63 4.98 9.37
CA PHE A 185 -1.67 6.05 10.38
C PHE A 185 -2.03 5.55 11.79
N ALA A 186 -2.36 4.26 11.95
CA ALA A 186 -2.78 3.73 13.23
C ALA A 186 -1.67 3.78 14.29
N GLY A 187 -1.95 4.43 15.43
CA GLY A 187 -1.00 4.55 16.54
C GLY A 187 0.23 5.41 16.27
N VAL A 188 0.17 6.26 15.23
CA VAL A 188 1.23 7.17 14.82
C VAL A 188 0.95 8.56 15.38
N ASP A 189 2.00 9.25 15.85
CA ASP A 189 1.88 10.65 16.29
C ASP A 189 1.63 11.60 15.11
N PRO A 190 1.01 12.79 15.33
CA PRO A 190 0.62 13.70 14.25
C PRO A 190 1.78 14.14 13.34
N ILE A 191 2.99 14.32 13.88
CA ILE A 191 4.15 14.73 13.09
C ILE A 191 4.56 13.61 12.14
N SER A 192 4.56 12.38 12.64
CA SER A 192 4.89 11.20 11.83
C SER A 192 3.81 10.86 10.79
N VAL A 193 2.55 11.26 10.99
CA VAL A 193 1.48 11.15 9.98
C VAL A 193 1.84 11.95 8.72
N ASP A 194 2.33 13.18 8.87
CA ASP A 194 2.74 14.00 7.73
C ASP A 194 3.91 13.40 6.95
N ASP A 195 4.84 12.75 7.65
CA ASP A 195 5.94 12.03 7.00
C ASP A 195 5.42 10.83 6.18
N ILE A 196 4.45 10.08 6.71
CA ILE A 196 3.84 8.95 5.98
C ILE A 196 3.07 9.45 4.76
N LYS A 197 2.34 10.58 4.86
CA LYS A 197 1.66 11.20 3.72
C LYS A 197 2.63 11.55 2.59
N LYS A 198 3.75 12.20 2.92
CA LYS A 198 4.80 12.52 1.93
C LYS A 198 5.35 11.26 1.25
N ILE A 199 5.50 10.18 2.02
CA ILE A 199 5.94 8.90 1.46
C ILE A 199 4.88 8.34 0.49
N ILE A 200 3.58 8.39 0.84
CA ILE A 200 2.50 7.92 -0.04
C ILE A 200 2.44 8.75 -1.33
N GLU A 201 2.57 10.08 -1.23
CA GLU A 201 2.66 10.97 -2.38
C GLU A 201 3.88 10.62 -3.26
N HIS A 202 5.01 10.31 -2.63
CA HIS A 202 6.21 9.87 -3.34
C HIS A 202 6.00 8.54 -4.07
N LEU A 203 5.31 7.56 -3.47
CA LEU A 203 4.94 6.30 -4.13
C LEU A 203 4.08 6.57 -5.38
N LYS A 204 3.06 7.43 -5.24
CA LYS A 204 2.23 7.87 -6.37
C LYS A 204 3.06 8.53 -7.47
N TYR A 205 3.97 9.46 -7.11
CA TYR A 205 4.86 10.11 -8.07
C TYR A 205 5.73 9.13 -8.85
N ARG A 206 6.14 8.02 -8.22
CA ARG A 206 6.85 6.90 -8.87
C ARG A 206 5.96 6.05 -9.78
N GLY A 207 4.69 6.38 -9.93
CA GLY A 207 3.74 5.62 -10.74
C GLY A 207 3.21 4.36 -10.05
N ILE A 208 3.41 4.21 -8.73
CA ILE A 208 2.92 3.06 -7.96
C ILE A 208 1.45 3.31 -7.59
N GLY A 209 0.58 2.33 -7.84
CA GLY A 209 -0.79 2.36 -7.34
C GLY A 209 -0.83 2.02 -5.85
N VAL A 210 -1.54 2.80 -5.05
CA VAL A 210 -1.60 2.63 -3.59
C VAL A 210 -3.04 2.39 -3.15
N LEU A 211 -3.29 1.28 -2.44
CA LEU A 211 -4.56 1.03 -1.77
C LEU A 211 -4.36 1.12 -0.27
N ILE A 212 -5.16 1.96 0.40
CA ILE A 212 -5.05 2.23 1.84
C ILE A 212 -6.34 1.84 2.54
N THR A 213 -6.23 1.02 3.60
CA THR A 213 -7.30 0.91 4.60
C THR A 213 -7.04 1.86 5.76
N GLU A 214 -8.06 2.56 6.23
CA GLU A 214 -7.90 3.48 7.35
C GLU A 214 -9.20 3.70 8.13
N HIS A 215 -9.02 4.21 9.35
CA HIS A 215 -10.09 4.71 10.23
C HIS A 215 -10.08 6.23 10.30
N ASN A 216 -8.94 6.88 10.09
CA ASN A 216 -8.82 8.32 10.08
C ASN A 216 -9.22 8.89 8.71
N VAL A 217 -10.51 9.19 8.59
CA VAL A 217 -11.12 9.63 7.32
C VAL A 217 -10.50 10.91 6.80
N ARG A 218 -10.29 11.90 7.69
CA ARG A 218 -9.79 13.22 7.29
C ARG A 218 -8.39 13.11 6.68
N GLU A 219 -7.48 12.42 7.36
CA GLU A 219 -6.11 12.25 6.90
C GLU A 219 -6.08 11.47 5.57
N THR A 220 -6.92 10.43 5.45
CA THR A 220 -6.96 9.59 4.26
C THR A 220 -7.58 10.30 3.06
N LEU A 221 -8.72 10.97 3.24
CA LEU A 221 -9.34 11.73 2.14
C LEU A 221 -8.44 12.87 1.64
N GLY A 222 -7.59 13.42 2.51
CA GLY A 222 -6.64 14.48 2.14
C GLY A 222 -5.52 14.05 1.20
N ILE A 223 -5.25 12.74 1.06
CA ILE A 223 -4.18 12.20 0.20
C ILE A 223 -4.68 11.27 -0.91
N CYS A 224 -5.94 10.81 -0.84
CA CYS A 224 -6.50 9.92 -1.84
C CYS A 224 -7.05 10.69 -3.04
N ASP A 225 -6.82 10.16 -4.23
CA ASP A 225 -7.49 10.65 -5.45
C ASP A 225 -8.98 10.30 -5.43
N ARG A 226 -9.31 9.12 -4.89
CA ARG A 226 -10.68 8.68 -4.63
C ARG A 226 -10.72 7.66 -3.49
N ALA A 227 -11.92 7.42 -2.98
CA ALA A 227 -12.14 6.44 -1.93
C ALA A 227 -13.40 5.63 -2.19
N TYR A 228 -13.40 4.41 -1.65
CA TYR A 228 -14.56 3.55 -1.50
C TYR A 228 -15.02 3.57 -0.05
N ILE A 229 -16.29 3.80 0.18
CA ILE A 229 -16.89 3.70 1.51
C ILE A 229 -17.65 2.39 1.61
N LEU A 230 -17.22 1.53 2.53
CA LEU A 230 -17.89 0.28 2.83
C LEU A 230 -18.82 0.45 4.03
N ASN A 231 -20.00 -0.17 3.95
CA ASN A 231 -20.90 -0.39 5.06
C ASN A 231 -21.60 -1.75 4.89
N ASP A 232 -21.71 -2.52 5.98
CA ASP A 232 -22.34 -3.85 5.99
C ASP A 232 -21.90 -4.76 4.82
N GLY A 233 -20.58 -4.78 4.54
CA GLY A 233 -19.99 -5.61 3.51
C GLY A 233 -20.24 -5.15 2.07
N ARG A 234 -20.72 -3.94 1.83
CA ARG A 234 -21.03 -3.38 0.51
C ARG A 234 -20.36 -2.03 0.32
N VAL A 235 -20.07 -1.67 -0.92
CA VAL A 235 -19.70 -0.31 -1.28
C VAL A 235 -20.97 0.53 -1.35
N ILE A 236 -21.05 1.59 -0.52
CA ILE A 236 -22.17 2.53 -0.49
C ILE A 236 -21.85 3.85 -1.21
N ALA A 237 -20.56 4.17 -1.36
CA ALA A 237 -20.12 5.34 -2.11
C ALA A 237 -18.73 5.12 -2.69
N GLU A 238 -18.47 5.78 -3.83
CA GLU A 238 -17.17 5.86 -4.49
C GLU A 238 -17.00 7.27 -5.05
N GLY A 239 -15.79 7.83 -4.96
CA GLY A 239 -15.46 9.14 -5.55
C GLY A 239 -14.35 9.87 -4.83
N GLY A 240 -14.06 11.07 -5.31
CA GLY A 240 -13.11 11.98 -4.65
C GLY A 240 -13.63 12.49 -3.31
N ALA A 241 -12.76 13.15 -2.54
CA ALA A 241 -13.05 13.61 -1.19
C ALA A 241 -14.34 14.44 -1.08
N GLU A 242 -14.55 15.39 -1.99
CA GLU A 242 -15.75 16.25 -2.00
C GLU A 242 -17.03 15.43 -2.20
N ALA A 243 -17.05 14.49 -3.15
CA ALA A 243 -18.19 13.62 -3.43
C ALA A 243 -18.53 12.73 -2.24
N ILE A 244 -17.51 12.17 -1.57
CA ILE A 244 -17.68 11.34 -0.35
C ILE A 244 -18.29 12.16 0.79
N VAL A 245 -17.76 13.37 1.05
CA VAL A 245 -18.23 14.24 2.13
C VAL A 245 -19.65 14.78 1.86
N ALA A 246 -20.01 15.00 0.59
CA ALA A 246 -21.36 15.45 0.21
C ALA A 246 -22.42 14.34 0.24
N ASN A 247 -22.02 13.07 0.28
CA ASN A 247 -22.94 11.93 0.24
C ASN A 247 -23.73 11.80 1.56
N GLU A 248 -25.06 11.92 1.49
CA GLU A 248 -25.93 11.89 2.66
C GLU A 248 -25.92 10.55 3.42
N GLU A 249 -25.85 9.42 2.70
CA GLU A 249 -25.78 8.10 3.30
C GLU A 249 -24.45 7.91 4.05
N VAL A 250 -23.32 8.33 3.46
CA VAL A 250 -22.01 8.29 4.10
C VAL A 250 -22.00 9.16 5.36
N ARG A 251 -22.56 10.36 5.31
CA ARG A 251 -22.67 11.23 6.48
C ARG A 251 -23.48 10.58 7.59
N LYS A 252 -24.61 9.97 7.25
CA LYS A 252 -25.51 9.32 8.22
C LYS A 252 -24.88 8.13 8.93
N VAL A 253 -24.13 7.27 8.20
CA VAL A 253 -23.63 6.00 8.73
C VAL A 253 -22.18 6.03 9.20
N TYR A 254 -21.39 7.04 8.77
CA TYR A 254 -19.95 7.01 9.01
C TYR A 254 -19.36 8.35 9.47
N LEU A 255 -19.60 9.46 8.74
CA LEU A 255 -18.92 10.73 9.01
C LEU A 255 -19.56 11.56 10.13
N GLY A 256 -20.89 11.46 10.28
CA GLY A 256 -21.67 12.38 11.10
C GLY A 256 -21.98 13.72 10.39
N ASN A 257 -23.02 14.41 10.89
CA ASN A 257 -23.54 15.62 10.20
C ASN A 257 -22.58 16.82 10.22
N ASN A 258 -21.68 16.90 11.20
CA ASN A 258 -20.77 18.04 11.41
C ASN A 258 -19.36 17.79 10.82
N PHE A 259 -19.16 16.74 10.04
CA PHE A 259 -17.86 16.46 9.45
C PHE A 259 -17.52 17.48 8.35
N SER A 260 -16.28 17.99 8.40
CA SER A 260 -15.63 18.82 7.36
C SER A 260 -14.18 18.34 7.17
N LEU A 261 -13.66 18.49 5.98
CA LEU A 261 -12.25 18.25 5.65
C LEU A 261 -11.33 19.29 6.24
#